data_0f6b19246ee0a3ce53bcb6ae6c227a71
#
_entry.id   0f6b19246ee0a3ce53bcb6ae6c227a71
#
_cell.length_a   1.000
_cell.length_b   1.000
_cell.length_c   1.000
_cell.angle_alpha   90.00
_cell.angle_beta   90.00
_cell.angle_gamma   90.00
#
_symmetry.space_group_name_H-M   'P 1'
#
loop_
_entity.id
_entity.type
_entity.pdbx_description
1 polymer ?
#
loop_
_entity_poly.entity_id
_entity_poly.type
_entity_poly.pdbx_seq_one_letter_code
_entity_poly.pdbx_strand_id
1 'polypeptide(L)'
;MKKKGGSALLKWAALFVLAFVLSVPAMPVTSYAANTYTVTVASGYLALRNAKAYDERNEIGKLYTGESVDVQDASDSRYWTVYSPKLGMSGYVNCSYLTNGADTRTVSVASGYLALRNGKAFDSKNEVGKLYSGDTVQIANREDATYWLVYAPGLGKGGYVNKDYLIGGSTGTTSTAGDVRTVSVASGYLALRNAKAYDERNEIGKLYTGDTVTVQD
;
A
#
# COMPACT_ATOMS: atom_id res chain seq x y z
N MET A 1 -6.11 -76.95 -66.25
CA MET A 1 -4.67 -76.76 -66.61
C MET A 1 -4.25 -75.41 -66.25
N LYS A 2 -3.12 -75.26 -65.46
CA LYS A 2 -2.22 -74.13 -65.28
C LYS A 2 -2.82 -72.78 -64.80
N LYS A 3 -2.67 -72.43 -63.55
CA LYS A 3 -1.51 -71.71 -62.86
C LYS A 3 -1.17 -70.37 -63.43
N LYS A 4 -1.27 -69.33 -62.58
CA LYS A 4 -0.25 -68.37 -62.13
C LYS A 4 -1.04 -67.25 -61.43
N GLY A 5 -0.84 -66.84 -60.26
CA GLY A 5 0.38 -66.46 -59.48
C GLY A 5 0.70 -65.02 -59.76
N GLY A 6 0.21 -64.14 -58.92
CA GLY A 6 0.49 -62.70 -59.00
C GLY A 6 0.42 -62.07 -57.60
N SER A 7 1.61 -61.83 -57.10
CA SER A 7 1.88 -61.28 -55.78
C SER A 7 1.26 -59.87 -55.55
N ALA A 8 0.54 -59.70 -54.44
CA ALA A 8 0.11 -58.40 -53.96
C ALA A 8 1.30 -57.62 -53.37
N LEU A 9 1.70 -56.60 -54.05
CA LEU A 9 2.63 -55.60 -53.52
C LEU A 9 1.88 -54.66 -52.55
N LEU A 10 2.12 -54.89 -51.26
CA LEU A 10 1.63 -54.05 -50.21
C LEU A 10 2.40 -52.73 -50.24
N LYS A 11 1.81 -51.66 -50.79
CA LYS A 11 2.38 -50.32 -50.77
C LYS A 11 2.12 -49.70 -49.40
N TRP A 12 3.20 -49.60 -48.63
CA TRP A 12 3.24 -48.79 -47.42
C TRP A 12 3.19 -47.32 -47.78
N ALA A 13 2.10 -46.67 -47.58
CA ALA A 13 2.01 -45.24 -47.61
C ALA A 13 2.45 -44.72 -46.26
N ALA A 14 3.69 -44.21 -46.21
CA ALA A 14 4.17 -43.49 -45.05
C ALA A 14 3.46 -42.12 -44.98
N LEU A 15 2.59 -41.99 -43.98
CA LEU A 15 1.91 -40.75 -43.67
C LEU A 15 2.89 -39.86 -42.91
N PHE A 16 3.52 -38.92 -43.61
CA PHE A 16 4.31 -37.83 -42.98
C PHE A 16 3.32 -36.84 -42.33
N VAL A 17 3.13 -36.94 -41.03
CA VAL A 17 2.48 -35.90 -40.23
C VAL A 17 3.52 -34.80 -40.01
N LEU A 18 3.48 -33.75 -40.84
CA LEU A 18 4.27 -32.55 -40.64
C LEU A 18 3.70 -31.77 -39.47
N ALA A 19 4.23 -31.95 -38.25
CA ALA A 19 3.89 -31.18 -37.09
C ALA A 19 4.40 -29.74 -37.29
N PHE A 20 3.53 -28.84 -37.68
CA PHE A 20 3.83 -27.42 -37.76
C PHE A 20 3.81 -26.87 -36.32
N VAL A 21 5.00 -26.80 -35.69
CA VAL A 21 5.15 -26.13 -34.40
C VAL A 21 5.04 -24.64 -34.66
N LEU A 22 3.84 -24.10 -34.43
CA LEU A 22 3.63 -22.66 -34.35
C LEU A 22 4.41 -22.14 -33.12
N SER A 23 5.65 -21.71 -33.32
CA SER A 23 6.37 -20.90 -32.36
C SER A 23 5.67 -19.55 -32.26
N VAL A 24 4.74 -19.40 -31.33
CA VAL A 24 4.22 -18.10 -30.95
C VAL A 24 5.40 -17.35 -30.30
N PRO A 25 5.88 -16.24 -30.87
CA PRO A 25 6.89 -15.44 -30.20
C PRO A 25 6.31 -15.03 -28.84
N ALA A 26 6.97 -15.43 -27.76
CA ALA A 26 6.66 -14.91 -26.44
C ALA A 26 6.87 -13.39 -26.50
N MET A 27 5.78 -12.64 -26.55
CA MET A 27 5.87 -11.20 -26.38
C MET A 27 6.47 -10.96 -24.99
N PRO A 28 7.48 -10.07 -24.87
CA PRO A 28 7.95 -9.71 -23.55
C PRO A 28 6.74 -9.15 -22.78
N VAL A 29 6.28 -9.85 -21.76
CA VAL A 29 5.43 -9.28 -20.73
C VAL A 29 6.32 -8.26 -20.03
N THR A 30 6.26 -7.01 -20.47
CA THR A 30 6.75 -5.90 -19.68
C THR A 30 5.98 -5.99 -18.37
N SER A 31 6.62 -6.54 -17.34
CA SER A 31 6.17 -6.39 -15.97
C SER A 31 6.27 -4.90 -15.68
N TYR A 32 5.20 -4.17 -15.92
CA TYR A 32 5.00 -2.90 -15.24
C TYR A 32 5.03 -3.26 -13.77
N ALA A 33 6.02 -2.75 -13.04
CA ALA A 33 5.95 -2.73 -11.59
C ALA A 33 4.56 -2.16 -11.28
N ALA A 34 3.68 -2.98 -10.74
CA ALA A 34 2.29 -2.60 -10.58
C ALA A 34 2.29 -1.40 -9.63
N ASN A 35 2.00 -0.21 -10.17
CA ASN A 35 1.75 0.99 -9.38
C ASN A 35 0.38 0.81 -8.72
N THR A 36 0.26 -0.23 -7.90
CA THR A 36 -0.96 -0.57 -7.19
C THR A 36 -1.07 0.30 -5.96
N TYR A 37 -2.20 0.97 -5.85
CA TYR A 37 -2.54 1.85 -4.74
C TYR A 37 -3.78 1.33 -4.03
N THR A 38 -3.87 1.59 -2.74
CA THR A 38 -5.05 1.29 -1.91
C THR A 38 -5.90 2.53 -1.76
N VAL A 39 -7.18 2.39 -2.00
CA VAL A 39 -8.18 3.44 -1.76
C VAL A 39 -8.33 3.68 -0.27
N THR A 40 -8.33 4.95 0.12
CA THR A 40 -8.38 5.38 1.52
C THR A 40 -9.35 6.54 1.65
N VAL A 41 -10.55 6.27 2.13
CA VAL A 41 -11.54 7.31 2.50
C VAL A 41 -11.94 7.14 3.95
N ALA A 42 -12.19 8.24 4.65
CA ALA A 42 -12.60 8.22 6.05
C ALA A 42 -14.06 7.80 6.23
N SER A 43 -14.87 8.01 5.18
CA SER A 43 -16.28 7.59 5.11
C SER A 43 -16.75 7.57 3.67
N GLY A 44 -17.81 6.81 3.39
CA GLY A 44 -18.39 6.74 2.06
C GLY A 44 -17.49 5.99 1.06
N TYR A 45 -17.23 6.58 -0.10
CA TYR A 45 -16.51 6.00 -1.21
C TYR A 45 -15.71 7.04 -2.00
N LEU A 46 -14.71 6.59 -2.74
CA LEU A 46 -14.03 7.35 -3.78
C LEU A 46 -14.73 7.10 -5.12
N ALA A 47 -15.21 8.18 -5.76
CA ALA A 47 -15.85 8.05 -7.07
C ALA A 47 -14.80 7.77 -8.16
N LEU A 48 -15.04 6.73 -8.95
CA LEU A 48 -14.41 6.52 -10.24
C LEU A 48 -15.19 7.31 -11.28
N ARG A 49 -14.51 8.16 -12.06
CA ARG A 49 -15.15 9.14 -12.94
C ARG A 49 -14.72 8.99 -14.39
N ASN A 50 -15.56 9.40 -15.32
CA ASN A 50 -15.22 9.45 -16.75
C ASN A 50 -14.62 10.80 -17.19
N ALA A 51 -14.49 11.77 -16.27
CA ALA A 51 -13.85 13.07 -16.53
C ALA A 51 -13.09 13.56 -15.29
N LYS A 52 -12.07 14.41 -15.50
CA LYS A 52 -11.24 15.04 -14.47
C LYS A 52 -11.98 16.21 -13.80
N ALA A 53 -13.17 15.95 -13.25
CA ALA A 53 -13.98 16.96 -12.59
C ALA A 53 -14.80 16.33 -11.47
N TYR A 54 -15.04 17.12 -10.41
CA TYR A 54 -15.98 16.75 -9.36
C TYR A 54 -17.41 17.07 -9.83
N ASP A 55 -18.07 16.08 -10.42
CA ASP A 55 -19.44 16.15 -10.89
C ASP A 55 -20.08 14.77 -10.73
N GLU A 56 -21.23 14.68 -10.08
CA GLU A 56 -21.93 13.40 -9.86
C GLU A 56 -22.32 12.74 -11.20
N ARG A 57 -22.56 13.52 -12.26
CA ARG A 57 -22.87 13.01 -13.59
C ARG A 57 -21.69 12.28 -14.25
N ASN A 58 -20.47 12.53 -13.76
CA ASN A 58 -19.25 11.89 -14.25
C ASN A 58 -18.93 10.59 -13.50
N GLU A 59 -19.70 10.25 -12.45
CA GLU A 59 -19.45 9.08 -11.64
C GLU A 59 -19.87 7.81 -12.38
N ILE A 60 -18.91 6.92 -12.62
CA ILE A 60 -19.10 5.64 -13.31
C ILE A 60 -18.91 4.44 -12.40
N GLY A 61 -18.40 4.65 -11.19
CA GLY A 61 -18.20 3.59 -10.20
C GLY A 61 -17.85 4.12 -8.83
N LYS A 62 -17.94 3.22 -7.84
CA LYS A 62 -17.64 3.50 -6.42
C LYS A 62 -16.54 2.58 -5.93
N LEU A 63 -15.51 3.19 -5.37
CA LEU A 63 -14.36 2.50 -4.79
C LEU A 63 -14.36 2.72 -3.27
N TYR A 64 -14.20 1.66 -2.52
CA TYR A 64 -14.25 1.70 -1.05
C TYR A 64 -12.86 1.53 -0.44
N THR A 65 -12.68 1.98 0.77
CA THR A 65 -11.44 1.83 1.51
C THR A 65 -10.98 0.38 1.56
N GLY A 66 -9.69 0.16 1.30
CA GLY A 66 -9.06 -1.14 1.23
C GLY A 66 -9.06 -1.77 -0.17
N GLU A 67 -9.82 -1.24 -1.12
CA GLU A 67 -9.79 -1.71 -2.50
C GLU A 67 -8.54 -1.22 -3.22
N SER A 68 -8.01 -2.07 -4.10
CA SER A 68 -6.83 -1.77 -4.89
C SER A 68 -7.20 -1.19 -6.24
N VAL A 69 -6.39 -0.27 -6.72
CA VAL A 69 -6.43 0.28 -8.09
C VAL A 69 -5.02 0.30 -8.66
N ASP A 70 -4.91 0.08 -9.97
CA ASP A 70 -3.65 0.16 -10.69
C ASP A 70 -3.56 1.52 -11.38
N VAL A 71 -2.57 2.33 -10.98
CA VAL A 71 -2.34 3.66 -11.55
C VAL A 71 -1.75 3.53 -12.94
N GLN A 72 -2.46 4.07 -13.93
CA GLN A 72 -2.09 4.08 -15.36
C GLN A 72 -1.43 5.40 -15.76
N ASP A 73 -1.88 6.52 -15.19
CA ASP A 73 -1.32 7.85 -15.43
C ASP A 73 -1.43 8.70 -14.15
N ALA A 74 -0.31 9.21 -13.67
CA ALA A 74 -0.17 10.07 -12.49
C ALA A 74 0.35 11.47 -12.85
N SER A 75 0.27 11.89 -14.12
CA SER A 75 0.79 13.18 -14.59
C SER A 75 -0.02 14.38 -14.10
N ASP A 76 -1.28 14.18 -13.76
CA ASP A 76 -2.16 15.22 -13.22
C ASP A 76 -2.00 15.33 -11.70
N SER A 77 -1.94 16.54 -11.18
CA SER A 77 -1.72 16.79 -9.73
C SER A 77 -2.91 16.38 -8.85
N ARG A 78 -4.09 16.20 -9.38
CA ARG A 78 -5.33 15.93 -8.65
C ARG A 78 -6.04 14.67 -9.12
N TYR A 79 -6.14 14.42 -10.40
CA TYR A 79 -6.91 13.32 -10.97
C TYR A 79 -6.00 12.35 -11.71
N TRP A 80 -5.79 11.19 -11.13
CA TRP A 80 -5.04 10.12 -11.77
C TRP A 80 -5.95 9.20 -12.55
N THR A 81 -5.45 8.69 -13.67
CA THR A 81 -6.10 7.59 -14.39
C THR A 81 -5.75 6.28 -13.71
N VAL A 82 -6.77 5.53 -13.34
CA VAL A 82 -6.59 4.23 -12.69
C VAL A 82 -7.43 3.17 -13.39
N TYR A 83 -7.00 1.92 -13.28
CA TYR A 83 -7.81 0.74 -13.52
C TYR A 83 -8.25 0.14 -12.20
N SER A 84 -9.53 -0.17 -12.06
CA SER A 84 -10.07 -0.89 -10.93
C SER A 84 -10.29 -2.35 -11.30
N PRO A 85 -9.51 -3.31 -10.75
CA PRO A 85 -9.73 -4.73 -10.99
C PRO A 85 -11.11 -5.19 -10.52
N LYS A 86 -11.61 -4.61 -9.42
CA LYS A 86 -12.94 -4.95 -8.88
C LYS A 86 -14.08 -4.56 -9.81
N LEU A 87 -13.99 -3.40 -10.45
CA LEU A 87 -15.03 -2.90 -11.34
C LEU A 87 -14.80 -3.31 -12.80
N GLY A 88 -13.59 -3.80 -13.14
CA GLY A 88 -13.21 -4.16 -14.50
C GLY A 88 -13.13 -2.98 -15.45
N MET A 89 -12.91 -1.76 -14.95
CA MET A 89 -12.91 -0.54 -15.76
C MET A 89 -11.86 0.47 -15.31
N SER A 90 -11.49 1.36 -16.25
CA SER A 90 -10.61 2.50 -15.99
C SER A 90 -11.42 3.79 -15.86
N GLY A 91 -10.85 4.75 -15.14
CA GLY A 91 -11.43 6.08 -14.96
C GLY A 91 -10.50 6.99 -14.16
N TYR A 92 -11.00 8.16 -13.82
CA TYR A 92 -10.28 9.17 -13.05
C TYR A 92 -10.69 9.12 -11.58
N VAL A 93 -9.71 9.22 -10.69
CA VAL A 93 -9.92 9.35 -9.25
C VAL A 93 -9.10 10.50 -8.68
N ASN A 94 -9.57 11.10 -7.59
CA ASN A 94 -8.75 12.06 -6.84
C ASN A 94 -7.64 11.30 -6.10
N CYS A 95 -6.38 11.60 -6.47
CA CYS A 95 -5.21 10.91 -5.94
C CYS A 95 -4.96 11.13 -4.44
N SER A 96 -5.53 12.20 -3.84
CA SER A 96 -5.43 12.46 -2.39
C SER A 96 -6.07 11.37 -1.51
N TYR A 97 -6.78 10.43 -2.12
CA TYR A 97 -7.41 9.29 -1.44
C TYR A 97 -6.74 7.95 -1.77
N LEU A 98 -5.51 8.00 -2.27
CA LEU A 98 -4.74 6.80 -2.62
C LEU A 98 -3.47 6.71 -1.78
N THR A 99 -3.10 5.51 -1.35
CA THR A 99 -1.80 5.22 -0.75
C THR A 99 -1.18 3.97 -1.37
N ASN A 100 0.12 4.00 -1.61
CA ASN A 100 0.88 2.81 -2.04
C ASN A 100 1.66 2.17 -0.87
N GLY A 101 1.46 2.65 0.36
CA GLY A 101 2.15 2.16 1.54
C GLY A 101 3.61 2.62 1.67
N ALA A 102 4.15 3.39 0.72
CA ALA A 102 5.54 3.87 0.79
C ALA A 102 5.79 4.77 2.00
N ASP A 103 4.76 5.51 2.42
CA ASP A 103 4.80 6.34 3.62
C ASP A 103 4.02 5.66 4.74
N THR A 104 4.69 4.76 5.44
CA THR A 104 4.15 4.06 6.61
C THR A 104 4.67 4.69 7.88
N ARG A 105 3.77 4.91 8.85
CA ARG A 105 4.06 5.48 10.16
C ARG A 105 3.65 4.51 11.25
N THR A 106 4.30 4.62 12.40
CA THR A 106 3.97 3.86 13.60
C THR A 106 3.26 4.77 14.60
N VAL A 107 2.19 4.26 15.20
CA VAL A 107 1.46 4.95 16.26
C VAL A 107 2.28 4.92 17.55
N SER A 108 2.38 6.08 18.20
CA SER A 108 3.04 6.24 19.50
C SER A 108 2.18 7.07 20.43
N VAL A 109 1.56 6.42 21.39
CA VAL A 109 0.79 7.03 22.47
C VAL A 109 1.36 6.59 23.83
N ALA A 110 1.43 7.52 24.78
CA ALA A 110 1.97 7.22 26.12
C ALA A 110 1.05 6.24 26.89
N SER A 111 -0.25 6.32 26.63
CA SER A 111 -1.26 5.43 27.22
C SER A 111 -2.53 5.48 26.39
N GLY A 112 -3.38 4.45 26.55
CA GLY A 112 -4.65 4.39 25.81
C GLY A 112 -4.46 4.09 24.33
N TYR A 113 -5.08 4.88 23.47
CA TYR A 113 -5.11 4.67 22.03
C TYR A 113 -5.21 5.99 21.25
N LEU A 114 -4.78 5.97 20.00
CA LEU A 114 -5.04 7.00 19.01
C LEU A 114 -6.37 6.69 18.30
N ALA A 115 -7.31 7.61 18.34
CA ALA A 115 -8.58 7.42 17.66
C ALA A 115 -8.43 7.61 16.14
N LEU A 116 -8.91 6.62 15.39
CA LEU A 116 -9.15 6.73 13.95
C LEU A 116 -10.54 7.33 13.77
N ARG A 117 -10.67 8.41 13.00
CA ARG A 117 -11.89 9.22 12.93
C ARG A 117 -12.39 9.37 11.50
N ASN A 118 -13.70 9.49 11.33
CA ASN A 118 -14.29 9.81 10.02
C ASN A 118 -14.40 11.32 9.75
N GLY A 119 -13.99 12.17 10.69
CA GLY A 119 -13.95 13.62 10.57
C GLY A 119 -12.72 14.23 11.24
N LYS A 120 -12.32 15.42 10.78
CA LYS A 120 -11.16 16.17 11.27
C LYS A 120 -11.50 16.96 12.55
N ALA A 121 -11.96 16.28 13.59
CA ALA A 121 -12.31 16.90 14.87
C ALA A 121 -12.12 15.92 16.02
N PHE A 122 -11.74 16.43 17.19
CA PHE A 122 -11.73 15.65 18.42
C PHE A 122 -13.15 15.52 18.96
N ASP A 123 -13.86 14.51 18.46
CA ASP A 123 -15.22 14.17 18.86
C ASP A 123 -15.37 12.65 18.93
N SER A 124 -15.89 12.14 20.04
CA SER A 124 -16.11 10.69 20.20
C SER A 124 -17.13 10.12 19.19
N LYS A 125 -18.04 10.96 18.69
CA LYS A 125 -19.03 10.54 17.69
C LYS A 125 -18.45 10.21 16.33
N ASN A 126 -17.25 10.74 16.00
CA ASN A 126 -16.59 10.47 14.74
C ASN A 126 -15.49 9.40 14.85
N GLU A 127 -15.36 8.74 16.00
CA GLU A 127 -14.41 7.66 16.20
C GLU A 127 -14.89 6.38 15.52
N VAL A 128 -14.09 5.85 14.59
CA VAL A 128 -14.40 4.65 13.81
C VAL A 128 -13.45 3.49 14.07
N GLY A 129 -12.39 3.74 14.84
CA GLY A 129 -11.41 2.72 15.23
C GLY A 129 -10.44 3.21 16.29
N LYS A 130 -9.71 2.26 16.87
CA LYS A 130 -8.67 2.49 17.89
C LYS A 130 -7.36 1.93 17.43
N LEU A 131 -6.33 2.75 17.49
CA LEU A 131 -4.95 2.38 17.15
C LEU A 131 -4.10 2.48 18.41
N TYR A 132 -3.33 1.45 18.68
CA TYR A 132 -2.47 1.36 19.85
C TYR A 132 -1.01 1.62 19.49
N SER A 133 -0.19 1.93 20.48
CA SER A 133 1.25 2.07 20.25
C SER A 133 1.81 0.81 19.59
N GLY A 134 2.57 1.02 18.50
CA GLY A 134 3.12 -0.05 17.67
C GLY A 134 2.29 -0.39 16.43
N ASP A 135 1.01 0.00 16.38
CA ASP A 135 0.23 -0.15 15.16
C ASP A 135 0.80 0.69 14.03
N THR A 136 0.69 0.20 12.81
CA THR A 136 1.17 0.91 11.62
C THR A 136 0.00 1.46 10.81
N VAL A 137 0.22 2.64 10.23
CA VAL A 137 -0.71 3.29 9.31
C VAL A 137 0.02 3.76 8.06
N GLN A 138 -0.65 3.72 6.94
CA GLN A 138 -0.16 4.20 5.66
C GLN A 138 -0.77 5.57 5.37
N ILE A 139 0.07 6.56 5.09
CA ILE A 139 -0.40 7.92 4.85
C ILE A 139 -0.96 8.03 3.44
N ALA A 140 -2.17 8.56 3.31
CA ALA A 140 -2.80 8.91 2.04
C ALA A 140 -2.76 10.43 1.77
N ASN A 141 -3.00 11.25 2.81
CA ASN A 141 -3.01 12.71 2.64
C ASN A 141 -2.51 13.43 3.90
N ARG A 142 -1.67 14.47 3.69
CA ARG A 142 -1.03 15.30 4.73
C ARG A 142 -1.41 16.79 4.66
N GLU A 143 -2.35 17.16 3.82
CA GLU A 143 -2.68 18.59 3.60
C GLU A 143 -3.19 19.30 4.86
N ASP A 144 -3.80 18.56 5.79
CA ASP A 144 -4.26 19.14 7.04
C ASP A 144 -3.14 19.25 8.08
N ALA A 145 -3.07 20.38 8.76
CA ALA A 145 -2.00 20.68 9.73
C ALA A 145 -2.01 19.77 10.97
N THR A 146 -3.16 19.21 11.32
CA THR A 146 -3.36 18.41 12.54
C THR A 146 -3.76 16.97 12.23
N TYR A 147 -4.66 16.77 11.28
CA TYR A 147 -5.26 15.47 10.98
C TYR A 147 -4.85 14.96 9.61
N TRP A 148 -4.10 13.87 9.60
CA TRP A 148 -3.73 13.20 8.35
C TRP A 148 -4.71 12.07 8.02
N LEU A 149 -5.02 11.93 6.74
CA LEU A 149 -5.79 10.79 6.24
C LEU A 149 -4.87 9.58 6.12
N VAL A 150 -5.25 8.50 6.78
CA VAL A 150 -4.45 7.27 6.81
C VAL A 150 -5.30 6.04 6.50
N TYR A 151 -4.67 5.03 5.93
CA TYR A 151 -5.17 3.67 5.93
C TYR A 151 -4.54 2.90 7.08
N ALA A 152 -5.35 2.22 7.87
CA ALA A 152 -4.93 1.35 8.97
C ALA A 152 -5.11 -0.12 8.55
N PRO A 153 -4.06 -0.82 8.08
CA PRO A 153 -4.16 -2.18 7.57
C PRO A 153 -4.71 -3.16 8.60
N GLY A 154 -4.30 -3.03 9.86
CA GLY A 154 -4.78 -3.89 10.95
C GLY A 154 -6.28 -3.79 11.23
N LEU A 155 -6.91 -2.69 10.82
CA LEU A 155 -8.35 -2.48 10.96
C LEU A 155 -9.11 -2.62 9.63
N GLY A 156 -8.41 -2.62 8.49
CA GLY A 156 -9.02 -2.55 7.16
C GLY A 156 -9.80 -1.24 6.93
N LYS A 157 -9.42 -0.15 7.63
CA LYS A 157 -10.16 1.12 7.64
C LYS A 157 -9.30 2.30 7.26
N GLY A 158 -9.93 3.28 6.60
CA GLY A 158 -9.40 4.62 6.41
C GLY A 158 -9.99 5.60 7.43
N GLY A 159 -9.25 6.64 7.74
CA GLY A 159 -9.72 7.68 8.66
C GLY A 159 -8.67 8.75 8.93
N TYR A 160 -9.06 9.73 9.68
CA TYR A 160 -8.20 10.80 10.15
C TYR A 160 -7.61 10.46 11.51
N VAL A 161 -6.32 10.71 11.68
CA VAL A 161 -5.62 10.63 12.95
C VAL A 161 -4.86 11.93 13.22
N ASN A 162 -4.67 12.27 14.48
CA ASN A 162 -3.77 13.37 14.84
C ASN A 162 -2.33 12.92 14.56
N LYS A 163 -1.66 13.64 13.65
CA LYS A 163 -0.30 13.35 13.17
C LYS A 163 0.76 13.33 14.27
N ASP A 164 0.55 14.08 15.37
CA ASP A 164 1.52 14.23 16.46
C ASP A 164 1.75 12.91 17.24
N TYR A 165 0.88 11.94 17.04
CA TYR A 165 1.00 10.58 17.58
C TYR A 165 1.56 9.58 16.56
N LEU A 166 2.09 10.05 15.44
CA LEU A 166 2.74 9.23 14.43
C LEU A 166 4.24 9.44 14.44
N ILE A 167 5.00 8.36 14.56
CA ILE A 167 6.45 8.36 14.53
C ILE A 167 6.99 7.52 13.36
N GLY A 168 8.26 7.76 13.02
CA GLY A 168 8.89 7.10 11.90
C GLY A 168 8.35 7.61 10.57
N GLY A 169 8.84 7.12 9.49
CA GLY A 169 8.41 7.37 8.13
C GLY A 169 9.51 7.04 7.18
N SER A 170 9.27 6.04 6.33
CA SER A 170 10.03 5.89 5.11
C SER A 170 9.46 6.90 4.11
N THR A 171 10.04 8.09 4.01
CA THR A 171 9.98 8.83 2.75
C THR A 171 10.79 8.00 1.79
N GLY A 172 10.22 7.62 0.64
CA GLY A 172 10.89 6.80 -0.38
C GLY A 172 12.13 7.46 -0.99
N THR A 173 13.11 7.67 -0.15
CA THR A 173 14.52 7.86 -0.45
C THR A 173 15.18 6.58 0.03
N THR A 174 15.94 5.95 -0.85
CA THR A 174 16.83 4.84 -0.59
C THR A 174 17.19 4.75 0.89
N SER A 175 16.74 3.68 1.55
CA SER A 175 17.11 3.36 2.92
C SER A 175 18.64 3.32 2.99
N THR A 176 19.24 4.44 3.35
CA THR A 176 20.48 4.39 4.10
C THR A 176 20.07 3.73 5.40
N ALA A 177 20.60 2.56 5.71
CA ALA A 177 20.39 1.90 6.98
C ALA A 177 20.51 2.98 8.06
N GLY A 178 19.41 3.22 8.81
CA GLY A 178 19.40 4.28 9.80
C GLY A 178 20.63 4.15 10.68
N ASP A 179 21.24 5.28 11.06
CA ASP A 179 22.47 5.31 11.85
C ASP A 179 22.25 4.48 13.15
N VAL A 180 22.71 3.23 13.10
CA VAL A 180 22.59 2.30 14.23
C VAL A 180 23.65 2.66 15.26
N ARG A 181 23.22 3.03 16.46
CA ARG A 181 24.10 3.35 17.58
C ARG A 181 23.99 2.29 18.65
N THR A 182 25.12 1.95 19.24
CA THR A 182 25.18 1.08 20.40
C THR A 182 25.15 1.93 21.67
N VAL A 183 24.29 1.59 22.60
CA VAL A 183 24.19 2.26 23.88
C VAL A 183 25.43 1.91 24.70
N SER A 184 26.06 2.95 25.29
CA SER A 184 27.17 2.81 26.22
C SER A 184 26.93 3.71 27.41
N VAL A 185 26.69 3.12 28.57
CA VAL A 185 26.55 3.79 29.87
C VAL A 185 27.56 3.22 30.85
N ALA A 186 28.17 4.10 31.67
CA ALA A 186 29.17 3.67 32.64
C ALA A 186 28.56 2.81 33.76
N SER A 187 27.28 3.08 34.07
CA SER A 187 26.50 2.30 35.04
C SER A 187 25.03 2.59 34.87
N GLY A 188 24.15 1.66 35.30
CA GLY A 188 22.69 1.85 35.19
C GLY A 188 22.18 1.66 33.77
N TYR A 189 21.39 2.60 33.31
CA TYR A 189 20.69 2.54 31.99
C TYR A 189 20.52 3.93 31.37
N LEU A 190 20.33 3.95 30.06
CA LEU A 190 19.87 5.12 29.33
C LEU A 190 18.34 5.11 29.27
N ALA A 191 17.68 6.12 29.81
CA ALA A 191 16.25 6.21 29.78
C ALA A 191 15.76 6.54 28.36
N LEU A 192 14.91 5.71 27.80
CA LEU A 192 14.13 6.04 26.60
C LEU A 192 12.95 6.91 27.04
N ARG A 193 12.79 8.10 26.41
CA ARG A 193 11.79 9.09 26.83
C ARG A 193 10.87 9.47 25.67
N ASN A 194 9.62 9.76 25.99
CA ASN A 194 8.64 10.23 25.03
C ASN A 194 8.58 11.74 24.89
N ALA A 195 9.41 12.50 25.65
CA ALA A 195 9.53 13.94 25.55
C ALA A 195 11.00 14.39 25.73
N LYS A 196 11.36 15.52 25.11
CA LYS A 196 12.69 16.15 25.20
C LYS A 196 12.93 16.84 26.55
N ALA A 197 12.59 16.16 27.64
CA ALA A 197 12.77 16.66 28.99
C ALA A 197 13.26 15.56 29.93
N TYR A 198 14.12 15.94 30.86
CA TYR A 198 14.55 15.03 31.92
C TYR A 198 13.47 15.01 33.02
N ASP A 199 12.52 14.09 32.87
CA ASP A 199 11.44 13.87 33.84
C ASP A 199 11.17 12.36 33.90
N GLU A 200 11.14 11.78 35.09
CA GLU A 200 10.89 10.35 35.27
C GLU A 200 9.53 9.92 34.70
N ARG A 201 8.56 10.82 34.70
CA ARG A 201 7.24 10.60 34.13
C ARG A 201 7.25 10.42 32.62
N ASN A 202 8.32 10.86 31.94
CA ASN A 202 8.51 10.73 30.50
C ASN A 202 9.27 9.44 30.14
N GLU A 203 9.74 8.68 31.13
CA GLU A 203 10.48 7.44 30.90
C GLU A 203 9.53 6.33 30.45
N ILE A 204 9.76 5.84 29.23
CA ILE A 204 8.95 4.79 28.61
C ILE A 204 9.71 3.49 28.41
N GLY A 205 11.02 3.48 28.69
CA GLY A 205 11.85 2.28 28.60
C GLY A 205 13.26 2.52 29.08
N LYS A 206 14.01 1.42 29.25
CA LYS A 206 15.40 1.40 29.69
C LYS A 206 16.26 0.69 28.67
N LEU A 207 17.36 1.32 28.31
CA LEU A 207 18.36 0.77 27.40
C LEU A 207 19.66 0.57 28.18
N TYR A 208 20.28 -0.58 28.03
CA TYR A 208 21.50 -0.96 28.72
C TYR A 208 22.70 -0.92 27.77
N THR A 209 23.90 -0.89 28.32
CA THR A 209 25.12 -0.99 27.51
C THR A 209 25.10 -2.25 26.67
N GLY A 210 25.29 -2.07 25.35
CA GLY A 210 25.22 -3.13 24.34
C GLY A 210 23.92 -3.14 23.55
N ASP A 211 22.83 -2.51 24.04
CA ASP A 211 21.61 -2.35 23.26
C ASP A 211 21.86 -1.47 22.04
N THR A 212 21.14 -1.73 20.96
CA THR A 212 21.22 -0.95 19.73
C THR A 212 19.97 -0.11 19.53
N VAL A 213 20.17 1.11 19.08
CA VAL A 213 19.08 2.01 18.68
C VAL A 213 19.33 2.52 17.27
N THR A 214 18.27 2.67 16.51
CA THR A 214 18.33 3.32 15.19
C THR A 214 17.95 4.78 15.37
N VAL A 215 18.88 5.69 15.06
CA VAL A 215 18.63 7.13 15.11
C VAL A 215 17.80 7.51 13.89
N GLN A 216 16.72 8.24 14.14
CA GLN A 216 15.86 8.82 13.09
C GLN A 216 15.91 10.34 13.23
N ASP A 217 16.17 11.03 12.10
CA ASP A 217 16.19 12.49 12.02
C ASP A 217 14.79 13.11 12.09
#